data_a37a776c3cf1c066ee2ccf62496c8b62
#
_entry.id   a37a776c3cf1c066ee2ccf62496c8b62
#
_cell.length_a   1.000
_cell.length_b   1.000
_cell.length_c   1.000
_cell.angle_alpha   90.00
_cell.angle_beta   90.00
_cell.angle_gamma   90.00
#
_symmetry.space_group_name_H-M   'P 1'
#
loop_
_entity.id
_entity.type
_entity.pdbx_description
1 polymer ?
#
loop_
_entity_poly.entity_id
_entity_poly.type
_entity_poly.pdbx_seq_one_letter_code
_entity_poly.pdbx_strand_id
1 'polypeptide(L)'
;MELLSVTMNGGVMQRSEIEGKDNSSEDKSNYKVVRKGDMVYNSMRMWQGANGVSSYEGIVSPAYTVLTAKVSICNEYFAALFKNYKLINEFRKNSQGMTSDTWNLKYPQIETIKVYLPEIAEQEKVASMLVTLDKRIAAQATLVEQLKKYKRGLLTYAFEEITLSDDAGSTTYLFSELL
;
A
#
# COMPACT_ATOMS: atom_id res chain seq x y z
N MET A 1 -10.30 -19.13 -5.15
CA MET A 1 -10.22 -17.70 -5.52
C MET A 1 -9.06 -17.10 -4.72
N GLU A 2 -8.33 -16.18 -5.34
CA GLU A 2 -7.18 -15.51 -4.71
C GLU A 2 -7.63 -14.65 -3.51
N LEU A 3 -6.88 -14.71 -2.40
CA LEU A 3 -7.15 -13.89 -1.24
C LEU A 3 -6.50 -12.53 -1.42
N LEU A 4 -7.30 -11.47 -1.32
CA LEU A 4 -6.85 -10.10 -1.44
C LEU A 4 -6.87 -9.38 -0.09
N SER A 5 -5.99 -8.41 0.06
CA SER A 5 -5.92 -7.49 1.19
C SER A 5 -5.83 -6.06 0.72
N VAL A 6 -6.25 -5.12 1.55
CA VAL A 6 -6.17 -3.69 1.26
C VAL A 6 -5.26 -3.01 2.26
N THR A 7 -4.17 -2.45 1.76
CA THR A 7 -3.16 -1.74 2.55
C THR A 7 -3.24 -0.23 2.31
N MET A 8 -2.68 0.54 3.23
CA MET A 8 -2.66 2.01 3.13
C MET A 8 -1.80 2.48 1.94
N ASN A 9 -0.64 1.85 1.73
CA ASN A 9 0.32 2.27 0.72
C ASN A 9 0.16 1.53 -0.62
N GLY A 10 -0.06 0.20 -0.57
CA GLY A 10 -0.14 -0.65 -1.77
C GLY A 10 -1.55 -0.77 -2.37
N GLY A 11 -2.59 -0.21 -1.69
CA GLY A 11 -3.97 -0.41 -2.14
C GLY A 11 -4.38 -1.88 -2.06
N VAL A 12 -5.05 -2.39 -3.10
CA VAL A 12 -5.47 -3.80 -3.20
C VAL A 12 -4.31 -4.64 -3.71
N MET A 13 -3.91 -5.65 -2.93
CA MET A 13 -2.79 -6.55 -3.20
C MET A 13 -3.20 -8.00 -2.97
N GLN A 14 -2.50 -8.93 -3.60
CA GLN A 14 -2.62 -10.35 -3.25
C GLN A 14 -2.07 -10.57 -1.84
N ARG A 15 -2.74 -11.40 -1.04
CA ARG A 15 -2.29 -11.65 0.34
C ARG A 15 -0.90 -12.30 0.38
N SER A 16 -0.58 -13.10 -0.63
CA SER A 16 0.73 -13.74 -0.81
C SER A 16 1.90 -12.77 -1.01
N GLU A 17 1.63 -11.55 -1.49
CA GLU A 17 2.64 -10.50 -1.70
C GLU A 17 2.91 -9.67 -0.44
N ILE A 18 2.13 -9.86 0.62
CA ILE A 18 2.22 -9.08 1.86
C ILE A 18 2.97 -9.90 2.92
N GLU A 19 4.08 -9.36 3.40
CA GLU A 19 4.85 -9.96 4.48
C GLU A 19 4.03 -10.09 5.77
N GLY A 20 4.30 -11.13 6.55
CA GLY A 20 3.70 -11.40 7.83
C GLY A 20 2.67 -12.54 7.82
N LYS A 21 2.21 -12.90 9.03
CA LYS A 21 1.29 -14.02 9.22
C LYS A 21 -0.05 -13.77 8.55
N ASP A 22 -0.56 -14.78 7.85
CA ASP A 22 -1.94 -14.77 7.38
C ASP A 22 -2.89 -15.07 8.55
N ASN A 23 -3.70 -14.09 8.91
CA ASN A 23 -4.73 -14.18 9.94
C ASN A 23 -6.14 -14.37 9.35
N SER A 24 -6.25 -14.75 8.08
CA SER A 24 -7.54 -15.03 7.46
C SER A 24 -8.19 -16.26 8.06
N SER A 25 -9.53 -16.27 8.13
CA SER A 25 -10.29 -17.45 8.58
C SER A 25 -10.11 -18.60 7.58
N GLU A 26 -10.12 -19.84 8.07
CA GLU A 26 -10.20 -21.04 7.23
C GLU A 26 -11.52 -21.06 6.45
N ASP A 27 -12.63 -20.76 7.14
CA ASP A 27 -13.94 -20.57 6.51
C ASP A 27 -14.00 -19.21 5.79
N LYS A 28 -14.14 -19.26 4.48
CA LYS A 28 -14.25 -18.11 3.58
C LYS A 28 -15.66 -17.92 3.01
N SER A 29 -16.66 -18.59 3.55
CA SER A 29 -18.05 -18.52 3.05
C SER A 29 -18.64 -17.10 3.09
N ASN A 30 -18.21 -16.29 4.06
CA ASN A 30 -18.64 -14.91 4.26
C ASN A 30 -17.74 -13.87 3.55
N TYR A 31 -16.74 -14.31 2.78
CA TYR A 31 -15.84 -13.40 2.08
C TYR A 31 -16.55 -12.77 0.87
N LYS A 32 -16.19 -11.54 0.58
CA LYS A 32 -16.80 -10.78 -0.51
C LYS A 32 -15.98 -10.94 -1.78
N VAL A 33 -16.65 -11.15 -2.89
CA VAL A 33 -16.02 -11.21 -4.22
C VAL A 33 -15.57 -9.81 -4.63
N VAL A 34 -14.38 -9.74 -5.18
CA VAL A 34 -13.77 -8.54 -5.79
C VAL A 34 -13.45 -8.85 -7.24
N ARG A 35 -13.89 -7.97 -8.14
CA ARG A 35 -13.56 -8.03 -9.57
C ARG A 35 -12.50 -6.99 -9.91
N LYS A 36 -11.79 -7.23 -10.98
CA LYS A 36 -10.87 -6.22 -11.52
C LYS A 36 -11.62 -4.92 -11.81
N GLY A 37 -11.09 -3.81 -11.31
CA GLY A 37 -11.71 -2.49 -11.42
C GLY A 37 -12.59 -2.11 -10.21
N ASP A 38 -12.97 -3.05 -9.35
CA ASP A 38 -13.73 -2.73 -8.14
C ASP A 38 -12.89 -1.90 -7.18
N MET A 39 -13.55 -0.95 -6.53
CA MET A 39 -12.94 -0.18 -5.46
C MET A 39 -13.19 -0.86 -4.11
N VAL A 40 -12.13 -1.05 -3.34
CA VAL A 40 -12.19 -1.75 -2.05
C VAL A 40 -11.54 -0.91 -0.97
N TYR A 41 -12.12 -0.87 0.22
CA TYR A 41 -11.48 -0.25 1.37
C TYR A 41 -11.49 -1.15 2.61
N ASN A 42 -10.48 -0.96 3.47
CA ASN A 42 -10.41 -1.61 4.78
C ASN A 42 -11.19 -0.78 5.80
N SER A 43 -12.32 -1.29 6.28
CA SER A 43 -13.20 -0.55 7.20
C SER A 43 -12.51 -0.16 8.50
N MET A 44 -11.55 -0.96 8.97
CA MET A 44 -10.80 -0.69 10.22
C MET A 44 -9.62 0.27 10.02
N ARG A 45 -9.21 0.52 8.79
CA ARG A 45 -8.07 1.38 8.43
C ARG A 45 -8.44 2.48 7.42
N MET A 46 -9.73 2.68 7.14
CA MET A 46 -10.19 3.72 6.22
C MET A 46 -9.84 5.12 6.72
N TRP A 47 -9.81 5.33 8.02
CA TRP A 47 -9.35 6.56 8.65
C TRP A 47 -7.85 6.86 8.43
N GLN A 48 -7.11 5.92 7.88
CA GLN A 48 -5.72 6.07 7.39
C GLN A 48 -5.64 6.09 5.86
N GLY A 49 -6.78 6.00 5.16
CA GLY A 49 -6.83 5.98 3.70
C GLY A 49 -6.55 4.60 3.09
N ALA A 50 -6.75 3.51 3.83
CA ALA A 50 -6.55 2.14 3.32
C ALA A 50 -7.66 1.76 2.33
N ASN A 51 -7.45 2.10 1.07
CA ASN A 51 -8.34 1.80 -0.05
C ASN A 51 -7.56 1.66 -1.37
N GLY A 52 -8.20 1.15 -2.39
CA GLY A 52 -7.64 1.08 -3.74
C GLY A 52 -8.60 0.49 -4.74
N VAL A 53 -8.23 0.60 -6.02
CA VAL A 53 -8.88 -0.11 -7.14
C VAL A 53 -8.17 -1.44 -7.33
N SER A 54 -8.93 -2.52 -7.47
CA SER A 54 -8.38 -3.86 -7.65
C SER A 54 -7.89 -4.09 -9.08
N SER A 55 -6.64 -4.52 -9.20
CA SER A 55 -6.10 -5.06 -10.46
C SER A 55 -6.33 -6.58 -10.58
N TYR A 56 -6.89 -7.20 -9.55
CA TYR A 56 -7.04 -8.64 -9.40
C TYR A 56 -8.51 -9.05 -9.27
N GLU A 57 -8.78 -10.30 -9.60
CA GLU A 57 -10.02 -10.99 -9.23
C GLU A 57 -9.76 -11.88 -8.02
N GLY A 58 -10.61 -11.82 -7.01
CA GLY A 58 -10.41 -12.58 -5.80
C GLY A 58 -11.48 -12.37 -4.75
N ILE A 59 -11.12 -12.61 -3.50
CA ILE A 59 -12.00 -12.43 -2.35
C ILE A 59 -11.30 -11.61 -1.26
N VAL A 60 -12.09 -10.86 -0.52
CA VAL A 60 -11.65 -10.11 0.66
C VAL A 60 -12.46 -10.51 1.89
N SER A 61 -11.83 -10.42 3.07
CA SER A 61 -12.51 -10.72 4.33
C SER A 61 -13.69 -9.76 4.59
N PRO A 62 -14.64 -10.11 5.46
CA PRO A 62 -15.78 -9.25 5.83
C PRO A 62 -15.39 -7.87 6.37
N ALA A 63 -14.16 -7.71 6.87
CA ALA A 63 -13.62 -6.43 7.36
C ALA A 63 -13.38 -5.41 6.24
N TYR A 64 -13.39 -5.84 4.99
CA TYR A 64 -13.29 -4.97 3.83
C TYR A 64 -14.66 -4.68 3.24
N THR A 65 -14.79 -3.53 2.59
CA THR A 65 -16.00 -3.15 1.86
C THR A 65 -15.66 -2.97 0.39
N VAL A 66 -16.39 -3.66 -0.46
CA VAL A 66 -16.34 -3.52 -1.91
C VAL A 66 -17.39 -2.48 -2.31
N LEU A 67 -16.98 -1.47 -3.06
CA LEU A 67 -17.83 -0.39 -3.53
C LEU A 67 -18.09 -0.54 -5.02
N THR A 68 -19.35 -0.44 -5.38
CA THR A 68 -19.80 -0.39 -6.79
C THR A 68 -20.40 0.97 -7.07
N ALA A 69 -19.93 1.63 -8.12
CA ALA A 69 -20.43 2.94 -8.51
C ALA A 69 -21.88 2.86 -9.00
N LYS A 70 -22.74 3.78 -8.54
CA LYS A 70 -24.14 3.92 -9.01
C LYS A 70 -24.27 4.89 -10.18
N VAL A 71 -23.22 5.67 -10.44
CA VAL A 71 -23.14 6.66 -11.52
C VAL A 71 -21.76 6.53 -12.20
N SER A 72 -21.62 7.14 -13.37
CA SER A 72 -20.32 7.14 -14.05
C SER A 72 -19.30 7.93 -13.23
N ILE A 73 -18.25 7.26 -12.76
CA ILE A 73 -17.12 7.83 -12.02
C ILE A 73 -15.82 7.17 -12.44
N CYS A 74 -14.70 7.85 -12.24
CA CYS A 74 -13.37 7.26 -12.35
C CYS A 74 -12.97 6.66 -10.99
N ASN A 75 -12.90 5.34 -10.89
CA ASN A 75 -12.59 4.64 -9.62
C ASN A 75 -11.20 5.00 -9.10
N GLU A 76 -10.21 5.20 -9.95
CA GLU A 76 -8.86 5.63 -9.60
C GLU A 76 -8.87 7.03 -8.98
N TYR A 77 -9.69 7.95 -9.51
CA TYR A 77 -9.89 9.27 -8.93
C TYR A 77 -10.48 9.16 -7.53
N PHE A 78 -11.52 8.31 -7.35
CA PHE A 78 -12.14 8.10 -6.05
C PHE A 78 -11.18 7.48 -5.04
N ALA A 79 -10.37 6.51 -5.44
CA ALA A 79 -9.36 5.92 -4.57
C ALA A 79 -8.32 6.96 -4.09
N ALA A 80 -7.94 7.88 -4.97
CA ALA A 80 -7.07 9.00 -4.62
C ALA A 80 -7.78 10.04 -3.72
N LEU A 81 -9.03 10.39 -4.05
CA LEU A 81 -9.86 11.29 -3.26
C LEU A 81 -10.01 10.79 -1.81
N PHE A 82 -10.17 9.48 -1.61
CA PHE A 82 -10.27 8.86 -0.29
C PHE A 82 -8.98 8.96 0.54
N LYS A 83 -7.86 9.32 -0.07
CA LYS A 83 -6.60 9.65 0.61
C LYS A 83 -6.43 11.15 0.90
N ASN A 84 -7.38 11.99 0.48
CA ASN A 84 -7.35 13.42 0.76
C ASN A 84 -7.52 13.66 2.27
N TYR A 85 -6.69 14.52 2.86
CA TYR A 85 -6.64 14.76 4.30
C TYR A 85 -7.98 15.26 4.88
N LYS A 86 -8.74 16.08 4.13
CA LYS A 86 -10.05 16.57 4.55
C LYS A 86 -11.03 15.41 4.68
N LEU A 87 -11.03 14.53 3.70
CA LEU A 87 -11.92 13.37 3.68
C LEU A 87 -11.52 12.34 4.73
N ILE A 88 -10.22 12.12 4.93
CA ILE A 88 -9.70 11.28 6.03
C ILE A 88 -10.18 11.80 7.39
N ASN A 89 -10.21 13.12 7.60
CA ASN A 89 -10.75 13.68 8.84
C ASN A 89 -12.25 13.39 9.00
N GLU A 90 -13.03 13.46 7.92
CA GLU A 90 -14.46 13.07 7.96
C GLU A 90 -14.59 11.55 8.24
N PHE A 91 -13.75 10.71 7.66
CA PHE A 91 -13.73 9.27 7.97
C PHE A 91 -13.44 9.00 9.44
N ARG A 92 -12.48 9.73 10.03
CA ARG A 92 -12.20 9.65 11.48
C ARG A 92 -13.41 9.99 12.34
N LYS A 93 -14.07 11.12 12.05
CA LYS A 93 -15.25 11.58 12.81
C LYS A 93 -16.41 10.58 12.75
N ASN A 94 -16.55 9.90 11.61
CA ASN A 94 -17.63 8.95 11.36
C ASN A 94 -17.25 7.49 11.70
N SER A 95 -15.99 7.22 12.08
CA SER A 95 -15.56 5.90 12.53
C SER A 95 -16.06 5.61 13.93
N GLN A 96 -16.50 4.37 14.17
CA GLN A 96 -17.00 3.89 15.46
C GLN A 96 -15.94 3.03 16.14
N GLY A 97 -15.78 3.18 17.45
CA GLY A 97 -14.85 2.42 18.28
C GLY A 97 -14.33 3.27 19.42
N MET A 98 -13.89 2.62 20.51
CA MET A 98 -13.42 3.32 21.71
C MET A 98 -11.99 3.86 21.54
N THR A 99 -11.17 3.16 20.76
CA THR A 99 -9.76 3.51 20.48
C THR A 99 -9.49 3.43 18.98
N SER A 100 -8.42 4.08 18.51
CA SER A 100 -8.04 4.06 17.09
C SER A 100 -7.85 2.65 16.51
N ASP A 101 -7.46 1.68 17.34
CA ASP A 101 -7.26 0.29 16.90
C ASP A 101 -8.59 -0.44 16.67
N THR A 102 -9.67 0.02 17.32
CA THR A 102 -11.02 -0.54 17.18
C THR A 102 -11.91 0.27 16.24
N TRP A 103 -11.43 1.40 15.73
CA TRP A 103 -12.21 2.22 14.80
C TRP A 103 -12.59 1.44 13.54
N ASN A 104 -13.86 1.61 13.18
CA ASN A 104 -14.45 0.93 12.04
C ASN A 104 -15.40 1.87 11.31
N LEU A 105 -15.14 2.11 10.04
CA LEU A 105 -16.00 2.90 9.15
C LEU A 105 -16.78 1.95 8.24
N LYS A 106 -18.00 1.63 8.62
CA LYS A 106 -18.90 0.78 7.81
C LYS A 106 -19.59 1.60 6.73
N TYR A 107 -20.21 0.94 5.78
CA TYR A 107 -20.88 1.59 4.65
C TYR A 107 -21.96 2.60 5.09
N PRO A 108 -22.85 2.35 6.08
CA PRO A 108 -23.86 3.31 6.50
C PRO A 108 -23.29 4.65 7.00
N GLN A 109 -22.06 4.67 7.51
CA GLN A 109 -21.42 5.92 7.92
C GLN A 109 -20.79 6.66 6.74
N ILE A 110 -20.17 5.92 5.79
CA ILE A 110 -19.51 6.55 4.65
C ILE A 110 -20.52 7.12 3.65
N GLU A 111 -21.69 6.50 3.49
CA GLU A 111 -22.72 6.96 2.55
C GLU A 111 -23.34 8.31 2.92
N THR A 112 -23.20 8.76 4.18
CA THR A 112 -23.69 10.07 4.64
C THR A 112 -22.73 11.22 4.33
N ILE A 113 -21.49 10.92 3.95
CA ILE A 113 -20.44 11.91 3.71
C ILE A 113 -20.61 12.51 2.32
N LYS A 114 -20.81 13.83 2.27
CA LYS A 114 -20.95 14.56 1.01
C LYS A 114 -19.59 14.82 0.37
N VAL A 115 -19.49 14.56 -0.91
CA VAL A 115 -18.31 14.86 -1.73
C VAL A 115 -18.71 15.68 -2.95
N TYR A 116 -17.82 16.57 -3.39
CA TYR A 116 -17.98 17.33 -4.62
C TYR A 116 -17.05 16.72 -5.67
N LEU A 117 -17.60 16.44 -6.83
CA LEU A 117 -16.87 15.77 -7.91
C LEU A 117 -16.83 16.69 -9.13
N PRO A 118 -15.67 16.80 -9.81
CA PRO A 118 -15.59 17.40 -11.12
C PRO A 118 -16.24 16.51 -12.19
N GLU A 119 -16.30 16.99 -13.41
CA GLU A 119 -16.75 16.19 -14.55
C GLU A 119 -15.83 14.96 -14.77
N ILE A 120 -16.35 13.90 -15.38
CA ILE A 120 -15.65 12.64 -15.58
C ILE A 120 -14.32 12.84 -16.32
N ALA A 121 -14.28 13.68 -17.34
CA ALA A 121 -13.06 13.96 -18.09
C ALA A 121 -11.95 14.60 -17.24
N GLU A 122 -12.31 15.39 -16.23
CA GLU A 122 -11.36 15.97 -15.29
C GLU A 122 -10.91 14.93 -14.24
N GLN A 123 -11.83 14.08 -13.76
CA GLN A 123 -11.49 12.95 -12.89
C GLN A 123 -10.44 12.05 -13.53
N GLU A 124 -10.63 11.69 -14.80
CA GLU A 124 -9.71 10.84 -15.57
C GLU A 124 -8.31 11.49 -15.75
N LYS A 125 -8.26 12.78 -16.04
CA LYS A 125 -6.98 13.52 -16.13
C LYS A 125 -6.22 13.51 -14.81
N VAL A 126 -6.90 13.82 -13.70
CA VAL A 126 -6.29 13.83 -12.38
C VAL A 126 -5.83 12.42 -12.00
N ALA A 127 -6.66 11.41 -12.21
CA ALA A 127 -6.32 10.02 -11.95
C ALA A 127 -5.08 9.57 -12.73
N SER A 128 -5.04 9.85 -14.04
CA SER A 128 -3.90 9.50 -14.90
C SER A 128 -2.60 10.16 -14.43
N MET A 129 -2.66 11.42 -14.02
CA MET A 129 -1.50 12.13 -13.48
C MET A 129 -1.01 11.46 -12.19
N LEU A 130 -1.91 11.17 -11.24
CA LEU A 130 -1.55 10.54 -9.96
C LEU A 130 -1.00 9.13 -10.16
N VAL A 131 -1.63 8.30 -11.00
CA VAL A 131 -1.13 6.96 -11.33
C VAL A 131 0.27 7.02 -11.97
N THR A 132 0.53 8.03 -12.80
CA THR A 132 1.85 8.22 -13.42
C THR A 132 2.90 8.58 -12.37
N LEU A 133 2.55 9.45 -11.41
CA LEU A 133 3.43 9.78 -10.29
C LEU A 133 3.72 8.56 -9.40
N ASP A 134 2.71 7.78 -9.06
CA ASP A 134 2.88 6.56 -8.26
C ASP A 134 3.82 5.55 -8.95
N LYS A 135 3.66 5.35 -10.27
CA LYS A 135 4.58 4.50 -11.05
C LYS A 135 6.02 5.02 -11.02
N ARG A 136 6.23 6.33 -11.12
CA ARG A 136 7.56 6.93 -11.02
C ARG A 136 8.16 6.75 -9.63
N ILE A 137 7.38 6.95 -8.58
CA ILE A 137 7.82 6.74 -7.19
C ILE A 137 8.23 5.27 -6.99
N ALA A 138 7.42 4.32 -7.44
CA ALA A 138 7.73 2.89 -7.34
C ALA A 138 9.02 2.52 -8.10
N ALA A 139 9.21 3.04 -9.32
CA ALA A 139 10.42 2.80 -10.11
C ALA A 139 11.68 3.37 -9.41
N GLN A 140 11.58 4.58 -8.82
CA GLN A 140 12.69 5.18 -8.08
C GLN A 140 13.01 4.38 -6.80
N ALA A 141 12.00 3.90 -6.08
CA ALA A 141 12.20 3.07 -4.90
C ALA A 141 12.95 1.77 -5.26
N THR A 142 12.56 1.11 -6.35
CA THR A 142 13.25 -0.08 -6.85
C THR A 142 14.71 0.22 -7.22
N LEU A 143 14.96 1.33 -7.90
CA LEU A 143 16.33 1.75 -8.26
C LEU A 143 17.19 1.99 -7.01
N VAL A 144 16.64 2.65 -5.99
CA VAL A 144 17.35 2.88 -4.71
C VAL A 144 17.71 1.55 -4.04
N GLU A 145 16.82 0.57 -4.02
CA GLU A 145 17.13 -0.74 -3.45
C GLU A 145 18.19 -1.50 -4.25
N GLN A 146 18.16 -1.43 -5.58
CA GLN A 146 19.19 -2.00 -6.44
C GLN A 146 20.57 -1.35 -6.17
N LEU A 147 20.63 -0.04 -6.07
CA LEU A 147 21.86 0.68 -5.76
C LEU A 147 22.41 0.35 -4.37
N LYS A 148 21.53 0.20 -3.36
CA LYS A 148 21.94 -0.26 -2.03
C LYS A 148 22.52 -1.69 -2.08
N LYS A 149 21.93 -2.59 -2.86
CA LYS A 149 22.44 -3.96 -3.06
C LYS A 149 23.80 -3.92 -3.75
N TYR A 150 23.94 -3.13 -4.80
CA TYR A 150 25.19 -2.95 -5.53
C TYR A 150 26.30 -2.40 -4.62
N LYS A 151 25.99 -1.33 -3.84
CA LYS A 151 26.95 -0.78 -2.85
C LYS A 151 27.42 -1.85 -1.87
N ARG A 152 26.51 -2.67 -1.32
CA ARG A 152 26.91 -3.77 -0.42
C ARG A 152 27.85 -4.77 -1.09
N GLY A 153 27.53 -5.18 -2.33
CA GLY A 153 28.38 -6.10 -3.09
C GLY A 153 29.78 -5.52 -3.36
N LEU A 154 29.88 -4.23 -3.71
CA LEU A 154 31.15 -3.57 -3.90
C LEU A 154 31.98 -3.51 -2.61
N LEU A 155 31.32 -3.22 -1.48
CA LEU A 155 32.02 -3.18 -0.17
C LEU A 155 32.57 -4.58 0.18
N THR A 156 31.76 -5.64 0.04
CA THR A 156 32.20 -7.02 0.27
C THR A 156 33.39 -7.36 -0.61
N TYR A 157 33.26 -7.13 -1.92
CA TYR A 157 34.35 -7.41 -2.88
C TYR A 157 35.64 -6.66 -2.56
N ALA A 158 35.56 -5.35 -2.29
CA ALA A 158 36.73 -4.53 -2.01
C ALA A 158 37.46 -4.94 -0.72
N PHE A 159 36.73 -5.33 0.32
CA PHE A 159 37.33 -5.77 1.58
C PHE A 159 37.80 -7.23 1.55
N GLU A 160 37.17 -8.11 0.78
CA GLU A 160 37.67 -9.47 0.56
C GLU A 160 38.98 -9.49 -0.23
N GLU A 161 39.13 -8.69 -1.29
CA GLU A 161 40.39 -8.55 -2.00
C GLU A 161 41.53 -8.01 -1.13
N ILE A 162 41.23 -7.00 -0.28
CA ILE A 162 42.25 -6.42 0.62
C ILE A 162 42.70 -7.45 1.68
N THR A 163 41.79 -8.28 2.19
CA THR A 163 42.12 -9.30 3.21
C THR A 163 42.80 -10.52 2.64
N LEU A 164 42.60 -10.83 1.35
CA LEU A 164 43.22 -11.98 0.67
C LEU A 164 44.60 -11.64 0.06
N SER A 165 44.95 -10.35 -0.06
CA SER A 165 46.27 -9.94 -0.56
C SER A 165 47.28 -9.88 0.59
N ASP A 166 47.62 -11.04 1.17
CA ASP A 166 48.65 -11.18 2.21
C ASP A 166 50.07 -10.81 1.71
N ASP A 167 50.23 -10.56 0.40
CA ASP A 167 51.53 -10.29 -0.23
C ASP A 167 51.85 -8.81 -0.48
N ALA A 168 51.01 -7.86 -0.16
CA ALA A 168 51.22 -6.46 -0.49
C ALA A 168 51.14 -5.53 0.73
N GLY A 169 52.02 -5.69 1.74
CA GLY A 169 52.32 -4.66 2.71
C GLY A 169 51.18 -4.23 3.63
N SER A 170 50.14 -5.06 3.80
CA SER A 170 49.06 -4.79 4.76
C SER A 170 49.56 -5.07 6.18
N THR A 171 49.28 -4.13 7.10
CA THR A 171 49.66 -4.27 8.52
C THR A 171 48.39 -4.50 9.32
N THR A 172 48.41 -5.51 10.19
CA THR A 172 47.29 -5.81 11.10
C THR A 172 47.39 -4.92 12.34
N TYR A 173 46.32 -4.24 12.67
CA TYR A 173 46.16 -3.43 13.85
C TYR A 173 45.01 -3.92 14.73
N LEU A 174 45.14 -3.80 16.03
CA LEU A 174 43.99 -3.90 16.94
C LEU A 174 43.14 -2.62 16.87
N PHE A 175 41.84 -2.70 17.02
CA PHE A 175 40.96 -1.51 17.05
C PHE A 175 41.42 -0.51 18.15
N SER A 176 41.94 -1.01 19.27
CA SER A 176 42.51 -0.17 20.36
C SER A 176 43.77 0.58 19.97
N GLU A 177 44.44 0.23 18.87
CA GLU A 177 45.62 0.91 18.34
C GLU A 177 45.24 1.97 17.28
N LEU A 178 44.00 1.94 16.78
CA LEU A 178 43.51 2.86 15.76
C LEU A 178 42.59 3.95 16.30
N LEU A 179 42.03 3.77 17.50
CA LEU A 179 41.07 4.65 18.16
C LEU A 179 41.61 5.09 19.53
#